data_80ab361ba53229e62f04cc6b76c93eb6
#
_entry.id   80ab361ba53229e62f04cc6b76c93eb6
#
_cell.length_a   1.000
_cell.length_b   1.000
_cell.length_c   1.000
_cell.angle_alpha   90.00
_cell.angle_beta   90.00
_cell.angle_gamma   90.00
#
_symmetry.space_group_name_H-M   'P 1'
#
loop_
_entity.id
_entity.type
_entity.pdbx_description
1 polymer ?
#
loop_
_entity_poly.entity_id
_entity_poly.type
_entity_poly.pdbx_seq_one_letter_code
_entity_poly.pdbx_strand_id
1 'polypeptide(L)'
;APALLVYAAILYLYCLQILFTWSLPKGGVAYLVFGFTMALFTVKALQELVVRRRYDWFFDRISIFALPPLVLFWAGVMQRVGDYGLTDWRVYLIVCGAIMTAAVALFAARRTGRYYYIAATAFVLFFLTAYIPRFSATAFSLRSQTARAERLAGQTGLLDESGRLDLSRIDERDTAQ
;
A
#
# COMPACT_ATOMS: atom_id res chain seq x y z
N ALA A 1 20.59 -11.02 -10.29
CA ALA A 1 21.06 -10.05 -9.27
C ALA A 1 21.42 -8.67 -9.87
N PRO A 2 22.20 -8.51 -10.99
CA PRO A 2 22.56 -7.18 -11.48
C PRO A 2 21.35 -6.32 -11.86
N ALA A 3 20.35 -6.87 -12.53
CA ALA A 3 19.13 -6.14 -12.86
C ALA A 3 18.38 -5.62 -11.60
N LEU A 4 18.39 -6.38 -10.52
CA LEU A 4 17.78 -5.97 -9.25
C LEU A 4 18.54 -4.82 -8.59
N LEU A 5 19.88 -4.81 -8.69
CA LEU A 5 20.70 -3.70 -8.21
C LEU A 5 20.47 -2.41 -9.00
N VAL A 6 20.33 -2.52 -10.33
CA VAL A 6 19.96 -1.38 -11.18
C VAL A 6 18.57 -0.86 -10.80
N TYR A 7 17.60 -1.75 -10.61
CA TYR A 7 16.26 -1.36 -10.17
C TYR A 7 16.30 -0.68 -8.79
N ALA A 8 17.08 -1.23 -7.85
CA ALA A 8 17.28 -0.61 -6.55
C ALA A 8 17.86 0.81 -6.69
N ALA A 9 18.91 0.98 -7.50
CA ALA A 9 19.53 2.28 -7.73
C ALA A 9 18.53 3.31 -8.29
N ILE A 10 17.74 2.94 -9.30
CA ILE A 10 16.69 3.79 -9.87
C ILE A 10 15.65 4.16 -8.80
N LEU A 11 15.21 3.19 -8.02
CA LEU A 11 14.22 3.41 -6.97
C LEU A 11 14.74 4.34 -5.87
N TYR A 12 16.01 4.19 -5.49
CA TYR A 12 16.66 5.07 -4.51
C TYR A 12 16.84 6.49 -5.03
N LEU A 13 17.25 6.66 -6.29
CA LEU A 13 17.29 7.98 -6.94
C LEU A 13 15.90 8.63 -6.94
N TYR A 14 14.87 7.85 -7.18
CA TYR A 14 13.49 8.32 -7.13
C TYR A 14 13.05 8.70 -5.70
N CYS A 15 13.44 7.91 -4.68
CA CYS A 15 13.23 8.26 -3.28
C CYS A 15 13.92 9.59 -2.92
N LEU A 16 15.16 9.79 -3.36
CA LEU A 16 15.89 11.03 -3.17
C LEU A 16 15.20 12.20 -3.88
N GLN A 17 14.77 12.04 -5.11
CA GLN A 17 14.01 13.06 -5.83
C GLN A 17 12.78 13.50 -5.04
N ILE A 18 11.97 12.55 -4.54
CA ILE A 18 10.78 12.86 -3.73
C ILE A 18 11.16 13.62 -2.46
N LEU A 19 12.25 13.22 -1.80
CA LEU A 19 12.74 13.88 -0.59
C LEU A 19 13.16 15.34 -0.86
N PHE A 20 13.80 15.62 -2.01
CA PHE A 20 14.22 16.97 -2.39
C PHE A 20 13.08 17.84 -2.90
N THR A 21 12.15 17.27 -3.68
CA THR A 21 11.02 18.02 -4.24
C THR A 21 9.87 18.18 -3.27
N TRP A 22 9.91 17.45 -2.14
CA TRP A 22 8.84 17.40 -1.12
C TRP A 22 7.46 17.17 -1.71
N SER A 23 7.38 16.57 -2.88
CA SER A 23 6.15 16.28 -3.62
C SER A 23 6.09 14.81 -4.00
N LEU A 24 5.06 14.11 -3.51
CA LEU A 24 4.78 12.75 -3.96
C LEU A 24 4.11 12.81 -5.34
N PRO A 25 4.69 12.19 -6.37
CA PRO A 25 4.06 12.16 -7.70
C PRO A 25 2.69 11.49 -7.65
N LYS A 26 1.75 12.04 -8.40
CA LYS A 26 0.38 11.55 -8.50
C LYS A 26 0.33 10.20 -9.23
N GLY A 27 0.72 9.11 -8.60
CA GLY A 27 0.58 7.77 -9.17
C GLY A 27 1.86 6.92 -9.11
N GLY A 28 1.78 5.64 -9.35
CA GLY A 28 2.90 4.76 -9.68
C GLY A 28 3.86 4.32 -8.56
N VAL A 29 4.21 5.18 -7.59
CA VAL A 29 5.23 4.88 -6.55
C VAL A 29 4.94 3.60 -5.80
N ALA A 30 3.70 3.42 -5.36
CA ALA A 30 3.30 2.23 -4.62
C ALA A 30 3.48 0.94 -5.44
N TYR A 31 3.17 1.00 -6.74
CA TYR A 31 3.36 -0.15 -7.65
C TYR A 31 4.83 -0.43 -7.92
N LEU A 32 5.67 0.61 -8.08
CA LEU A 32 7.11 0.45 -8.25
C LEU A 32 7.75 -0.18 -7.01
N VAL A 33 7.40 0.31 -5.81
CA VAL A 33 7.91 -0.27 -4.56
C VAL A 33 7.41 -1.70 -4.37
N PHE A 34 6.13 -1.97 -4.67
CA PHE A 34 5.58 -3.31 -4.61
C PHE A 34 6.31 -4.25 -5.56
N GLY A 35 6.46 -3.86 -6.84
CA GLY A 35 7.19 -4.66 -7.84
C GLY A 35 8.64 -4.92 -7.44
N PHE A 36 9.34 -3.90 -6.91
CA PHE A 36 10.69 -4.04 -6.39
C PHE A 36 10.77 -5.05 -5.25
N THR A 37 9.88 -4.91 -4.25
CA THR A 37 9.88 -5.77 -3.06
C THR A 37 9.56 -7.21 -3.43
N MET A 38 8.59 -7.44 -4.32
CA MET A 38 8.27 -8.77 -4.84
C MET A 38 9.45 -9.38 -5.59
N ALA A 39 10.08 -8.62 -6.50
CA ALA A 39 11.28 -9.08 -7.22
C ALA A 39 12.43 -9.39 -6.25
N LEU A 40 12.65 -8.55 -5.25
CA LEU A 40 13.68 -8.69 -4.24
C LEU A 40 13.53 -10.02 -3.47
N PHE A 41 12.34 -10.32 -2.95
CA PHE A 41 12.09 -11.54 -2.19
C PHE A 41 12.06 -12.78 -3.08
N THR A 42 11.54 -12.69 -4.31
CA THR A 42 11.56 -13.78 -5.28
C THR A 42 13.00 -14.16 -5.64
N VAL A 43 13.84 -13.18 -5.98
CA VAL A 43 15.25 -13.43 -6.30
C VAL A 43 16.00 -13.97 -5.09
N LYS A 44 15.68 -13.50 -3.86
CA LYS A 44 16.25 -14.07 -2.63
C LYS A 44 15.84 -15.53 -2.43
N ALA A 45 14.59 -15.87 -2.65
CA ALA A 45 14.12 -17.25 -2.56
C ALA A 45 14.82 -18.14 -3.59
N LEU A 46 14.93 -17.68 -4.84
CA LEU A 46 15.64 -18.41 -5.91
C LEU A 46 17.15 -18.55 -5.62
N GLN A 47 17.77 -17.56 -4.96
CA GLN A 47 19.19 -17.62 -4.60
C GLN A 47 19.46 -18.75 -3.61
N GLU A 48 18.52 -19.12 -2.76
CA GLU A 48 18.69 -20.24 -1.83
C GLU A 48 18.82 -21.60 -2.55
N LEU A 49 18.35 -21.68 -3.82
CA LEU A 49 18.47 -22.87 -4.67
C LEU A 49 19.81 -22.92 -5.46
N VAL A 50 20.58 -21.82 -5.46
CA VAL A 50 21.83 -21.71 -6.26
C VAL A 50 23.03 -22.04 -5.39
N VAL A 51 23.86 -23.00 -5.86
CA VAL A 51 25.05 -23.48 -5.15
C VAL A 51 26.17 -22.43 -5.10
N ARG A 52 26.36 -21.62 -6.14
CA ARG A 52 27.37 -20.54 -6.17
C ARG A 52 26.72 -19.18 -5.96
N ARG A 53 26.87 -18.62 -4.77
CA ARG A 53 26.30 -17.32 -4.37
C ARG A 53 27.32 -16.21 -4.59
N ARG A 54 27.02 -15.24 -5.47
CA ARG A 54 27.92 -14.12 -5.79
C ARG A 54 27.59 -12.79 -5.09
N TYR A 55 26.37 -12.64 -4.54
CA TYR A 55 25.87 -11.36 -4.00
C TYR A 55 25.32 -11.51 -2.56
N ASP A 56 25.95 -12.37 -1.77
CA ASP A 56 25.46 -12.68 -0.41
C ASP A 56 25.41 -11.43 0.48
N TRP A 57 26.38 -10.53 0.37
CA TRP A 57 26.40 -9.26 1.13
C TRP A 57 25.14 -8.40 0.92
N PHE A 58 24.59 -8.36 -0.30
CA PHE A 58 23.37 -7.62 -0.63
C PHE A 58 22.15 -8.32 -0.03
N PHE A 59 22.05 -9.62 -0.22
CA PHE A 59 20.92 -10.40 0.25
C PHE A 59 20.91 -10.63 1.76
N ASP A 60 22.05 -10.59 2.42
CA ASP A 60 22.14 -10.62 3.90
C ASP A 60 21.66 -9.34 4.54
N ARG A 61 21.72 -8.22 3.82
CA ARG A 61 21.23 -6.91 4.25
C ARG A 61 19.93 -6.49 3.54
N ILE A 62 19.23 -7.45 2.96
CA ILE A 62 18.01 -7.21 2.15
C ILE A 62 16.98 -6.36 2.89
N SER A 63 16.81 -6.59 4.19
CA SER A 63 15.88 -5.83 5.03
C SER A 63 16.25 -4.36 5.12
N ILE A 64 17.53 -4.04 5.20
CA ILE A 64 18.00 -2.65 5.25
C ILE A 64 17.73 -1.95 3.91
N PHE A 65 17.99 -2.66 2.80
CA PHE A 65 17.72 -2.13 1.46
C PHE A 65 16.23 -2.01 1.13
N ALA A 66 15.37 -2.78 1.77
CA ALA A 66 13.93 -2.70 1.57
C ALA A 66 13.27 -1.60 2.42
N LEU A 67 13.90 -1.10 3.51
CA LEU A 67 13.30 -0.13 4.42
C LEU A 67 12.95 1.21 3.77
N PRO A 68 13.86 1.94 3.07
CA PRO A 68 13.52 3.23 2.50
C PRO A 68 12.37 3.19 1.49
N PRO A 69 12.34 2.23 0.53
CA PRO A 69 11.20 2.05 -0.35
C PRO A 69 9.90 1.73 0.40
N LEU A 70 9.98 0.93 1.47
CA LEU A 70 8.82 0.57 2.27
C LEU A 70 8.22 1.78 3.01
N VAL A 71 9.07 2.64 3.56
CA VAL A 71 8.63 3.91 4.19
C VAL A 71 7.94 4.79 3.17
N LEU A 72 8.53 4.93 1.96
CA LEU A 72 7.94 5.69 0.87
C LEU A 72 6.60 5.10 0.40
N PHE A 73 6.49 3.78 0.36
CA PHE A 73 5.24 3.09 0.06
C PHE A 73 4.15 3.49 1.05
N TRP A 74 4.42 3.40 2.36
CA TRP A 74 3.45 3.76 3.39
C TRP A 74 3.10 5.25 3.36
N ALA A 75 4.06 6.13 3.16
CA ALA A 75 3.79 7.56 2.98
C ALA A 75 2.83 7.81 1.80
N GLY A 76 3.08 7.17 0.64
CA GLY A 76 2.22 7.28 -0.53
C GLY A 76 0.82 6.69 -0.34
N VAL A 77 0.71 5.58 0.39
CA VAL A 77 -0.58 4.97 0.72
C VAL A 77 -1.39 5.87 1.66
N MET A 78 -0.77 6.37 2.73
CA MET A 78 -1.43 7.24 3.72
C MET A 78 -1.92 8.54 3.09
N GLN A 79 -1.09 9.18 2.25
CA GLN A 79 -1.51 10.38 1.53
C GLN A 79 -2.74 10.12 0.67
N ARG A 80 -2.75 9.02 -0.11
CA ARG A 80 -3.89 8.70 -0.99
C ARG A 80 -5.16 8.33 -0.23
N VAL A 81 -5.01 7.66 0.91
CA VAL A 81 -6.17 7.35 1.77
C VAL A 81 -6.73 8.65 2.36
N GLY A 82 -5.87 9.61 2.74
CA GLY A 82 -6.30 10.93 3.21
C GLY A 82 -7.03 11.72 2.13
N ASP A 83 -6.45 11.82 0.92
CA ASP A 83 -6.99 12.66 -0.16
C ASP A 83 -8.31 12.11 -0.75
N TYR A 84 -8.41 10.80 -0.92
CA TYR A 84 -9.49 10.17 -1.69
C TYR A 84 -10.31 9.13 -0.91
N GLY A 85 -10.00 8.89 0.36
CA GLY A 85 -10.63 7.85 1.18
C GLY A 85 -10.20 6.43 0.79
N LEU A 86 -10.77 5.43 1.48
CA LEU A 86 -10.56 4.02 1.21
C LEU A 86 -11.44 3.57 0.04
N THR A 87 -10.81 2.90 -0.92
CA THR A 87 -11.47 2.12 -1.99
C THR A 87 -10.99 0.68 -1.92
N ASP A 88 -11.71 -0.26 -2.52
CA ASP A 88 -11.36 -1.69 -2.50
C ASP A 88 -9.91 -1.94 -2.89
N TRP A 89 -9.44 -1.30 -3.97
CA TRP A 89 -8.04 -1.39 -4.42
C TRP A 89 -7.03 -0.89 -3.40
N ARG A 90 -7.39 0.16 -2.63
CA ARG A 90 -6.50 0.70 -1.59
C ARG A 90 -6.46 -0.20 -0.37
N VAL A 91 -7.56 -0.86 -0.04
CA VAL A 91 -7.57 -1.87 1.04
C VAL A 91 -6.63 -3.02 0.68
N TYR A 92 -6.70 -3.55 -0.55
CA TYR A 92 -5.76 -4.57 -1.00
C TYR A 92 -4.32 -4.07 -1.04
N LEU A 93 -4.10 -2.81 -1.41
CA LEU A 93 -2.76 -2.21 -1.37
C LEU A 93 -2.21 -2.14 0.06
N ILE A 94 -3.04 -1.80 1.05
CA ILE A 94 -2.68 -1.82 2.48
C ILE A 94 -2.35 -3.24 2.94
N VAL A 95 -3.15 -4.23 2.54
CA VAL A 95 -2.89 -5.64 2.84
C VAL A 95 -1.55 -6.09 2.26
N CYS A 96 -1.27 -5.76 1.00
CA CYS A 96 0.03 -6.03 0.38
C CYS A 96 1.17 -5.33 1.13
N GLY A 97 0.98 -4.08 1.55
CA GLY A 97 1.94 -3.33 2.36
C GLY A 97 2.21 -4.00 3.70
N ALA A 98 1.18 -4.50 4.37
CA ALA A 98 1.32 -5.24 5.63
C ALA A 98 2.12 -6.54 5.44
N ILE A 99 1.86 -7.29 4.35
CA ILE A 99 2.61 -8.50 4.01
C ILE A 99 4.09 -8.17 3.73
N MET A 100 4.36 -7.10 2.95
CA MET A 100 5.73 -6.65 2.68
C MET A 100 6.46 -6.24 3.97
N THR A 101 5.76 -5.53 4.87
CA THR A 101 6.32 -5.12 6.17
C THR A 101 6.65 -6.35 7.02
N ALA A 102 5.74 -7.33 7.09
CA ALA A 102 5.98 -8.58 7.80
C ALA A 102 7.18 -9.34 7.19
N ALA A 103 7.28 -9.40 5.87
CA ALA A 103 8.40 -10.03 5.18
C ALA A 103 9.73 -9.34 5.55
N VAL A 104 9.82 -8.01 5.45
CA VAL A 104 11.03 -7.25 5.82
C VAL A 104 11.39 -7.50 7.28
N ALA A 105 10.43 -7.48 8.20
CA ALA A 105 10.65 -7.73 9.63
C ALA A 105 11.17 -9.15 9.90
N LEU A 106 10.58 -10.17 9.26
CA LEU A 106 11.00 -11.57 9.41
C LEU A 106 12.41 -11.81 8.84
N PHE A 107 12.76 -11.14 7.75
CA PHE A 107 14.12 -11.19 7.21
C PHE A 107 15.13 -10.45 8.11
N ALA A 108 14.73 -9.32 8.70
CA ALA A 108 15.55 -8.59 9.68
C ALA A 108 15.82 -9.42 10.93
N ALA A 109 14.80 -10.11 11.43
CA ALA A 109 14.90 -10.99 12.59
C ALA A 109 15.68 -12.29 12.33
N ARG A 110 16.10 -12.56 11.08
CA ARG A 110 16.82 -13.77 10.64
C ARG A 110 16.17 -15.09 11.12
N ARG A 111 14.84 -15.10 11.20
CA ARG A 111 14.09 -16.22 11.78
C ARG A 111 14.08 -17.43 10.85
N THR A 112 14.27 -18.62 11.41
CA THR A 112 14.13 -19.88 10.68
C THR A 112 12.67 -20.06 10.23
N GLY A 113 12.46 -20.59 9.01
CA GLY A 113 11.09 -20.80 8.48
C GLY A 113 10.37 -19.50 8.04
N ARG A 114 11.10 -18.39 7.85
CA ARG A 114 10.54 -17.08 7.47
C ARG A 114 9.60 -17.11 6.27
N TYR A 115 9.86 -17.92 5.26
CA TYR A 115 8.98 -18.07 4.09
C TYR A 115 7.63 -18.66 4.46
N TYR A 116 7.59 -19.64 5.37
CA TYR A 116 6.35 -20.18 5.88
C TYR A 116 5.52 -19.13 6.63
N TYR A 117 6.15 -18.33 7.48
CA TYR A 117 5.47 -17.24 8.20
C TYR A 117 4.97 -16.15 7.26
N ILE A 118 5.72 -15.80 6.21
CA ILE A 118 5.28 -14.85 5.18
C ILE A 118 4.05 -15.40 4.45
N ALA A 119 4.11 -16.66 4.01
CA ALA A 119 3.00 -17.31 3.33
C ALA A 119 1.75 -17.42 4.23
N ALA A 120 1.93 -17.79 5.50
CA ALA A 120 0.84 -17.86 6.47
C ALA A 120 0.23 -16.47 6.72
N THR A 121 1.05 -15.43 6.91
CA THR A 121 0.59 -14.05 7.08
C THR A 121 -0.20 -13.57 5.85
N ALA A 122 0.33 -13.82 4.65
CA ALA A 122 -0.34 -13.46 3.41
C ALA A 122 -1.68 -14.19 3.28
N PHE A 123 -1.71 -15.49 3.54
CA PHE A 123 -2.93 -16.30 3.50
C PHE A 123 -3.97 -15.77 4.48
N VAL A 124 -3.60 -15.54 5.74
CA VAL A 124 -4.52 -15.04 6.78
C VAL A 124 -5.08 -13.67 6.40
N LEU A 125 -4.22 -12.73 5.97
CA LEU A 125 -4.66 -11.38 5.60
C LEU A 125 -5.59 -11.40 4.38
N PHE A 126 -5.26 -12.16 3.34
CA PHE A 126 -6.14 -12.28 2.17
C PHE A 126 -7.44 -13.03 2.51
N PHE A 127 -7.37 -14.08 3.33
CA PHE A 127 -8.56 -14.80 3.76
C PHE A 127 -9.51 -13.89 4.54
N LEU A 128 -8.99 -13.12 5.50
CA LEU A 128 -9.78 -12.17 6.29
C LEU A 128 -10.46 -11.12 5.40
N THR A 129 -9.72 -10.55 4.45
CA THR A 129 -10.24 -9.48 3.58
C THR A 129 -11.15 -9.97 2.46
N ALA A 130 -11.05 -11.25 2.06
CA ALA A 130 -11.87 -11.82 1.01
C ALA A 130 -13.15 -12.49 1.54
N TYR A 131 -13.05 -13.22 2.66
CA TYR A 131 -14.12 -14.10 3.11
C TYR A 131 -14.89 -13.60 4.33
N ILE A 132 -14.32 -12.73 5.15
CA ILE A 132 -15.04 -12.22 6.32
C ILE A 132 -15.72 -10.89 5.98
N PRO A 133 -17.08 -10.83 5.92
CA PRO A 133 -17.81 -9.64 5.48
C PRO A 133 -17.48 -8.39 6.28
N ARG A 134 -17.20 -8.55 7.59
CA ARG A 134 -16.86 -7.44 8.49
C ARG A 134 -15.48 -6.80 8.18
N PHE A 135 -14.55 -7.59 7.64
CA PHE A 135 -13.18 -7.21 7.28
C PHE A 135 -12.96 -7.18 5.76
N SER A 136 -14.04 -7.32 4.97
CA SER A 136 -13.93 -7.28 3.53
C SER A 136 -13.50 -5.89 3.03
N ALA A 137 -12.75 -5.87 1.94
CA ALA A 137 -12.33 -4.63 1.29
C ALA A 137 -13.54 -3.73 0.97
N THR A 138 -14.62 -4.32 0.48
CA THR A 138 -15.88 -3.63 0.17
C THR A 138 -16.51 -3.01 1.42
N ALA A 139 -16.51 -3.69 2.57
CA ALA A 139 -17.08 -3.13 3.80
C ALA A 139 -16.29 -1.92 4.28
N PHE A 140 -14.96 -1.96 4.21
CA PHE A 140 -14.11 -0.82 4.55
C PHE A 140 -14.28 0.34 3.57
N SER A 141 -14.34 0.04 2.28
CA SER A 141 -14.58 1.00 1.21
C SER A 141 -15.92 1.72 1.40
N LEU A 142 -17.00 0.97 1.55
CA LEU A 142 -18.35 1.53 1.76
C LEU A 142 -18.40 2.43 2.99
N ARG A 143 -17.90 1.97 4.15
CA ARG A 143 -17.88 2.79 5.37
C ARG A 143 -17.12 4.10 5.18
N SER A 144 -15.96 4.04 4.54
CA SER A 144 -15.11 5.21 4.28
C SER A 144 -15.78 6.19 3.32
N GLN A 145 -16.38 5.70 2.24
CA GLN A 145 -17.05 6.52 1.24
C GLN A 145 -18.36 7.13 1.78
N THR A 146 -19.14 6.37 2.54
CA THR A 146 -20.37 6.88 3.18
C THR A 146 -20.04 7.99 4.17
N ALA A 147 -19.07 7.76 5.08
CA ALA A 147 -18.65 8.78 6.03
C ALA A 147 -18.09 10.04 5.37
N ARG A 148 -17.45 9.90 4.20
CA ARG A 148 -16.97 11.03 3.42
C ARG A 148 -18.11 11.78 2.74
N ALA A 149 -19.07 11.07 2.15
CA ALA A 149 -20.26 11.65 1.54
C ALA A 149 -21.09 12.44 2.57
N GLU A 150 -21.30 11.88 3.75
CA GLU A 150 -22.00 12.55 4.86
C GLU A 150 -21.29 13.85 5.30
N ARG A 151 -19.94 13.81 5.42
CA ARG A 151 -19.16 15.00 5.76
C ARG A 151 -19.30 16.09 4.69
N LEU A 152 -19.19 15.73 3.42
CA LEU A 152 -19.31 16.68 2.32
C LEU A 152 -20.72 17.24 2.24
N ALA A 153 -21.75 16.41 2.39
CA ALA A 153 -23.16 16.83 2.41
C ALA A 153 -23.45 17.78 3.59
N GLY A 154 -22.85 17.51 4.76
CA GLY A 154 -22.93 18.42 5.91
C GLY A 154 -22.24 19.76 5.68
N GLN A 155 -21.05 19.76 5.03
CA GLN A 155 -20.32 21.00 4.72
C GLN A 155 -21.01 21.85 3.65
N THR A 156 -21.71 21.22 2.71
CA THR A 156 -22.43 21.93 1.64
C THR A 156 -23.87 22.31 2.00
N GLY A 157 -24.32 21.94 3.22
CA GLY A 157 -25.69 22.24 3.69
C GLY A 157 -26.78 21.49 2.92
N LEU A 158 -26.42 20.35 2.30
CA LEU A 158 -27.34 19.49 1.56
C LEU A 158 -28.05 18.46 2.44
N LEU A 159 -27.83 18.50 3.75
CA LEU A 159 -28.53 17.64 4.71
C LEU A 159 -29.73 18.39 5.28
N ASP A 160 -30.90 17.70 5.32
CA ASP A 160 -32.08 18.13 6.06
C ASP A 160 -31.89 17.95 7.57
N GLU A 161 -32.74 18.53 8.39
CA GLU A 161 -32.74 18.40 9.87
C GLU A 161 -32.79 16.93 10.34
N SER A 162 -33.26 16.02 9.49
CA SER A 162 -33.27 14.57 9.72
C SER A 162 -31.96 13.86 9.33
N GLY A 163 -30.93 14.58 8.83
CA GLY A 163 -29.65 14.03 8.36
C GLY A 163 -29.76 13.27 7.03
N ARG A 164 -30.82 13.48 6.24
CA ARG A 164 -31.01 12.93 4.90
C ARG A 164 -30.63 13.97 3.84
N LEU A 165 -30.19 13.50 2.68
CA LEU A 165 -29.91 14.36 1.52
C LEU A 165 -31.21 15.03 1.04
N ASP A 166 -31.23 16.35 1.03
CA ASP A 166 -32.32 17.14 0.49
C ASP A 166 -32.09 17.37 -1.00
N LEU A 167 -32.75 16.53 -1.81
CA LEU A 167 -32.65 16.55 -3.27
C LEU A 167 -33.17 17.86 -3.88
N SER A 168 -34.07 18.59 -3.22
CA SER A 168 -34.62 19.85 -3.73
C SER A 168 -33.55 20.95 -3.79
N ARG A 169 -32.60 20.95 -2.87
CA ARG A 169 -31.46 21.88 -2.85
C ARG A 169 -30.40 21.60 -3.91
N ILE A 170 -30.39 20.40 -4.49
CA ILE A 170 -29.47 20.04 -5.58
C ILE A 170 -30.01 20.66 -6.89
N ASP A 171 -31.30 20.55 -7.14
CA ASP A 171 -31.96 21.11 -8.33
C ASP A 171 -31.87 22.66 -8.38
N GLU A 172 -31.97 23.32 -7.22
CA GLU A 172 -31.82 24.79 -7.14
C GLU A 172 -30.41 25.27 -7.49
N ARG A 173 -29.36 24.48 -7.24
CA ARG A 173 -27.97 24.84 -7.58
C ARG A 173 -27.64 24.58 -9.04
N ASP A 174 -28.18 23.53 -9.65
CA ASP A 174 -27.99 23.26 -11.09
C ASP A 174 -28.74 24.25 -11.97
N THR A 175 -29.85 24.86 -11.47
CA THR A 175 -30.56 25.92 -12.17
C THR A 175 -29.96 27.32 -12.00
N ALA A 176 -29.00 27.50 -11.06
CA ALA A 176 -28.33 28.77 -10.77
C ALA A 176 -26.96 28.94 -11.46
N GLN A 177 -26.48 27.96 -12.25
CA GLN A 177 -25.30 28.03 -13.11
C GLN A 177 -25.68 28.13 -14.57
#